data_e0a90624d0cc62b7db6389ea69d5f0b9
#
_entry.id   e0a90624d0cc62b7db6389ea69d5f0b9
#
_cell.length_a   1.000
_cell.length_b   1.000
_cell.length_c   1.000
_cell.angle_alpha   90.00
_cell.angle_beta   90.00
_cell.angle_gamma   90.00
#
_symmetry.space_group_name_H-M   'P 1'
#
loop_
_entity.id
_entity.type
_entity.pdbx_description
1 polymer ?
#
loop_
_entity_poly.entity_id
_entity_poly.type
_entity_poly.pdbx_seq_one_letter_code
_entity_poly.pdbx_strand_id
1 'polypeptide(L)'
;MANLQTAENLSLYHYQACPFCAITRNVLNHIDLDVEQRDILKKSQHRQDLISGGGRPQVPCLRIEENGKIKWLYESSDIISFLKQKAKKLNNS
;
A
#
# COMPACT_ATOMS: atom_id res chain seq x y z
N MET A 1 23.30 2.88 -8.33
CA MET A 1 22.36 3.25 -7.27
C MET A 1 20.94 2.89 -7.64
N ALA A 2 20.30 2.16 -6.76
CA ALA A 2 18.90 1.83 -6.99
C ALA A 2 18.07 3.10 -6.86
N ASN A 3 17.32 3.43 -7.90
CA ASN A 3 16.42 4.57 -7.89
C ASN A 3 15.04 4.10 -7.46
N LEU A 4 14.82 4.09 -6.14
CA LEU A 4 13.50 3.80 -5.62
C LEU A 4 12.55 4.89 -6.06
N GLN A 5 11.46 4.50 -6.72
CA GLN A 5 10.40 5.41 -7.08
C GLN A 5 9.49 5.60 -5.87
N THR A 6 9.38 6.83 -5.38
CA THR A 6 8.52 7.13 -4.25
C THR A 6 7.11 7.40 -4.72
N ALA A 7 6.16 6.65 -4.18
CA ALA A 7 4.75 6.84 -4.49
C ALA A 7 4.07 7.56 -3.31
N GLU A 8 4.19 8.87 -3.28
CA GLU A 8 3.74 9.69 -2.15
C GLU A 8 2.24 9.66 -1.92
N ASN A 9 1.48 9.34 -2.97
CA ASN A 9 0.02 9.27 -2.87
C ASN A 9 -0.48 7.89 -2.43
N LEU A 10 0.42 6.96 -2.10
CA LEU A 10 0.06 5.61 -1.70
C LEU A 10 0.49 5.33 -0.27
N SER A 11 -0.36 4.59 0.47
CA SER A 11 -0.03 4.13 1.82
C SER A 11 -0.54 2.70 1.97
N LEU A 12 0.32 1.81 2.47
CA LEU A 12 -0.03 0.42 2.67
C LEU A 12 -0.27 0.17 4.16
N TYR A 13 -1.52 -0.21 4.48
CA TYR A 13 -1.88 -0.61 5.85
C TYR A 13 -1.63 -2.10 6.00
N HIS A 14 -0.89 -2.46 7.04
CA HIS A 14 -0.43 -3.84 7.23
C HIS A 14 -0.09 -4.10 8.70
N TYR A 15 0.34 -5.34 9.00
CA TYR A 15 1.09 -5.64 10.22
C TYR A 15 2.08 -6.76 9.91
N GLN A 16 3.13 -6.87 10.73
CA GLN A 16 4.28 -7.71 10.38
C GLN A 16 3.95 -9.20 10.25
N ALA A 17 3.10 -9.72 11.12
CA ALA A 17 2.79 -11.16 11.13
C ALA A 17 1.75 -11.57 10.08
N CYS A 18 1.21 -10.63 9.33
CA CYS A 18 0.18 -10.93 8.32
C CYS A 18 0.81 -11.56 7.07
N PRO A 19 0.43 -12.80 6.70
CA PRO A 19 1.03 -13.45 5.53
C PRO A 19 0.76 -12.73 4.21
N PHE A 20 -0.47 -12.25 4.02
CA PHE A 20 -0.82 -11.53 2.78
C PHE A 20 -0.14 -10.17 2.73
N CYS A 21 0.08 -9.55 3.88
CA CYS A 21 0.85 -8.32 3.95
C CYS A 21 2.31 -8.55 3.57
N ALA A 22 2.88 -9.67 4.01
CA ALA A 22 4.26 -10.03 3.67
C ALA A 22 4.43 -10.22 2.16
N ILE A 23 3.48 -10.87 1.51
CA ILE A 23 3.51 -11.05 0.06
C ILE A 23 3.50 -9.70 -0.64
N THR A 24 2.64 -8.79 -0.18
CA THR A 24 2.55 -7.46 -0.77
C THR A 24 3.86 -6.67 -0.58
N ARG A 25 4.45 -6.75 0.62
CA ARG A 25 5.73 -6.09 0.88
C ARG A 25 6.85 -6.64 0.00
N ASN A 26 6.85 -7.95 -0.25
CA ASN A 26 7.83 -8.56 -1.13
C ASN A 26 7.71 -8.05 -2.55
N VAL A 27 6.49 -7.87 -3.03
CA VAL A 27 6.27 -7.30 -4.36
C VAL A 27 6.84 -5.89 -4.43
N LEU A 28 6.61 -5.08 -3.39
CA LEU A 28 7.15 -3.72 -3.35
C LEU A 28 8.67 -3.71 -3.47
N ASN A 29 9.34 -4.66 -2.81
CA ASN A 29 10.79 -4.77 -2.88
C ASN A 29 11.27 -5.16 -4.29
N HIS A 30 10.50 -6.01 -4.97
CA HIS A 30 10.86 -6.46 -6.32
C HIS A 30 10.67 -5.40 -7.39
N ILE A 31 9.69 -4.54 -7.22
CA ILE A 31 9.38 -3.52 -8.22
C ILE A 31 10.02 -2.16 -7.90
N ASP A 32 10.83 -2.12 -6.84
CA ASP A 32 11.56 -0.91 -6.42
C ASP A 32 10.64 0.30 -6.24
N LEU A 33 9.48 0.09 -5.66
CA LEU A 33 8.51 1.13 -5.39
C LEU A 33 8.46 1.40 -3.89
N ASP A 34 8.71 2.64 -3.50
CA ASP A 34 8.70 3.06 -2.09
C ASP A 34 7.31 3.56 -1.73
N VAL A 35 6.60 2.79 -0.91
CA VAL A 35 5.26 3.13 -0.44
C VAL A 35 5.30 3.19 1.09
N GLU A 36 4.72 4.25 1.65
CA GLU A 36 4.63 4.38 3.10
C GLU A 36 3.90 3.18 3.68
N GLN A 37 4.49 2.54 4.69
CA GLN A 37 3.90 1.38 5.35
C GLN A 37 3.37 1.81 6.71
N ARG A 38 2.08 1.59 6.93
CA ARG A 38 1.39 1.97 8.17
C ARG A 38 0.97 0.73 8.93
N ASP A 39 1.71 0.41 9.98
CA ASP A 39 1.46 -0.78 10.81
C ASP A 39 0.32 -0.49 11.79
N ILE A 40 -0.78 -1.20 11.61
CA ILE A 40 -1.99 -0.98 12.41
C ILE A 40 -1.87 -1.48 13.85
N LEU A 41 -0.87 -2.32 14.13
CA LEU A 41 -0.63 -2.81 15.48
C LEU A 41 0.37 -1.92 16.22
N LYS A 42 1.24 -1.22 15.52
CA LYS A 42 2.21 -0.33 16.14
C LYS A 42 1.62 1.03 16.49
N LYS A 43 0.69 1.52 15.65
CA LYS A 43 0.02 2.80 15.90
C LYS A 43 -1.47 2.62 15.77
N SER A 44 -2.18 2.82 16.87
CA SER A 44 -3.64 2.68 16.89
C SER A 44 -4.32 3.67 15.95
N GLN A 45 -3.69 4.82 15.69
CA GLN A 45 -4.24 5.80 14.77
C GLN A 45 -4.35 5.23 13.36
N HIS A 46 -3.39 4.43 12.93
CA HIS A 46 -3.45 3.78 11.61
C HIS A 46 -4.64 2.86 11.49
N ARG A 47 -4.92 2.09 12.57
CA ARG A 47 -6.08 1.21 12.59
C ARG A 47 -7.38 2.00 12.52
N GLN A 48 -7.47 3.09 13.27
CA GLN A 48 -8.64 3.96 13.26
C GLN A 48 -8.86 4.59 11.90
N ASP A 49 -7.80 5.06 11.25
CA ASP A 49 -7.88 5.65 9.91
C ASP A 49 -8.38 4.62 8.89
N LEU A 50 -7.91 3.38 9.01
CA LEU A 50 -8.33 2.30 8.13
C LEU A 50 -9.82 2.00 8.28
N ILE A 51 -10.30 1.95 9.52
CA ILE A 51 -11.72 1.70 9.79
C ILE A 51 -12.58 2.87 9.33
N SER A 52 -12.16 4.10 9.67
CA SER A 52 -12.93 5.30 9.33
C SER A 52 -12.99 5.56 7.84
N GLY A 53 -11.88 5.38 7.14
CA GLY A 53 -11.80 5.66 5.71
C GLY A 53 -12.24 4.50 4.85
N GLY A 54 -11.72 3.31 5.14
CA GLY A 54 -11.98 2.11 4.34
C GLY A 54 -13.20 1.33 4.74
N GLY A 55 -13.64 1.49 5.99
CA GLY A 55 -14.84 0.83 6.50
C GLY A 55 -14.59 -0.44 7.30
N ARG A 56 -13.38 -0.99 7.31
CA ARG A 56 -13.09 -2.22 8.04
C ARG A 56 -11.59 -2.36 8.33
N PRO A 57 -11.20 -3.05 9.41
CA PRO A 57 -9.79 -3.18 9.80
C PRO A 57 -9.04 -4.31 9.08
N GLN A 58 -9.40 -4.62 7.85
CA GLN A 58 -8.80 -5.72 7.10
C GLN A 58 -7.49 -5.26 6.44
N VAL A 59 -6.44 -6.05 6.56
CA VAL A 59 -5.15 -5.80 5.90
C VAL A 59 -4.75 -7.01 5.06
N PRO A 60 -3.95 -6.84 4.00
CA PRO A 60 -3.39 -5.56 3.54
C PRO A 60 -4.45 -4.67 2.92
N CYS A 61 -4.26 -3.36 3.03
CA CYS A 61 -5.12 -2.38 2.40
C CYS A 61 -4.27 -1.25 1.84
N LEU A 62 -4.50 -0.90 0.58
CA LEU A 62 -3.78 0.19 -0.07
C LEU A 62 -4.68 1.41 -0.15
N ARG A 63 -4.21 2.51 0.45
CA ARG A 63 -4.88 3.80 0.36
C ARG A 63 -4.28 4.56 -0.81
N ILE A 64 -5.13 4.93 -1.74
CA ILE A 64 -4.72 5.63 -2.96
C ILE A 64 -5.36 7.01 -2.98
N GLU A 65 -4.54 8.05 -3.04
CA GLU A 65 -5.04 9.42 -3.10
C GLU A 65 -4.77 9.97 -4.49
N GLU A 66 -5.82 10.23 -5.26
CA GLU A 66 -5.69 10.74 -6.61
C GLU A 66 -6.78 11.79 -6.86
N ASN A 67 -6.36 12.95 -7.38
CA ASN A 67 -7.28 14.01 -7.79
C ASN A 67 -8.22 14.45 -6.67
N GLY A 68 -7.69 14.47 -5.43
CA GLY A 68 -8.48 14.86 -4.26
C GLY A 68 -9.44 13.79 -3.76
N LYS A 69 -9.38 12.59 -4.33
CA LYS A 69 -10.23 11.47 -3.92
C LYS A 69 -9.38 10.38 -3.31
N ILE A 70 -9.93 9.68 -2.32
CA ILE A 70 -9.25 8.58 -1.64
C ILE A 70 -9.95 7.28 -1.95
N LYS A 71 -9.19 6.31 -2.44
CA LYS A 71 -9.69 4.97 -2.74
C LYS A 71 -8.99 3.98 -1.82
N TRP A 72 -9.75 2.99 -1.32
CA TRP A 72 -9.25 1.95 -0.44
C TRP A 72 -9.36 0.60 -1.13
N LEU A 73 -8.23 -0.06 -1.31
CA LEU A 73 -8.14 -1.32 -2.04
C LEU A 73 -7.77 -2.43 -1.07
N TYR A 74 -8.66 -3.41 -0.88
CA TYR A 74 -8.50 -4.42 0.16
C TYR A 74 -7.94 -5.76 -0.30
N GLU A 75 -8.18 -6.17 -1.54
CA GLU A 75 -7.74 -7.48 -1.98
C GLU A 75 -6.26 -7.49 -2.33
N SER A 76 -5.48 -8.43 -1.75
CA SER A 76 -4.04 -8.48 -1.98
C SER A 76 -3.69 -8.62 -3.47
N SER A 77 -4.43 -9.43 -4.21
CA SER A 77 -4.19 -9.58 -5.65
C SER A 77 -4.43 -8.28 -6.40
N ASP A 78 -5.47 -7.54 -6.03
CA ASP A 78 -5.76 -6.25 -6.66
C ASP A 78 -4.72 -5.21 -6.30
N ILE A 79 -4.26 -5.21 -5.05
CA ILE A 79 -3.20 -4.33 -4.59
C ILE A 79 -1.92 -4.58 -5.39
N ILE A 80 -1.54 -5.83 -5.51
CA ILE A 80 -0.33 -6.22 -6.23
C ILE A 80 -0.40 -5.80 -7.69
N SER A 81 -1.54 -6.04 -8.34
CA SER A 81 -1.74 -5.62 -9.73
C SER A 81 -1.62 -4.11 -9.87
N PHE A 82 -2.24 -3.37 -8.97
CA PHE A 82 -2.15 -1.90 -8.99
C PHE A 82 -0.71 -1.42 -8.83
N LEU A 83 0.01 -2.00 -7.87
CA LEU A 83 1.39 -1.59 -7.59
C LEU A 83 2.32 -1.88 -8.78
N LYS A 84 2.15 -3.03 -9.42
CA LYS A 84 2.94 -3.39 -10.59
C LYS A 84 2.69 -2.43 -11.76
N GLN A 85 1.43 -2.07 -11.99
CA GLN A 85 1.09 -1.10 -13.03
C GLN A 85 1.64 0.28 -12.72
N LYS A 86 1.59 0.69 -11.46
CA LYS A 86 2.12 1.99 -11.02
C LYS A 86 3.63 2.05 -11.25
N ALA A 87 4.35 1.01 -10.88
CA ALA A 87 5.79 0.94 -11.08
C ALA A 87 6.15 0.98 -12.55
N LYS A 88 5.38 0.28 -13.39
CA LYS A 88 5.60 0.27 -14.82
C LYS A 88 5.43 1.66 -15.43
N LYS A 89 4.40 2.40 -15.00
CA LYS A 89 4.18 3.77 -15.47
C LYS A 89 5.32 4.68 -15.09
N LEU A 90 5.81 4.57 -13.84
CA LEU A 90 6.90 5.41 -13.36
C LEU A 90 8.19 5.12 -14.10
N ASN A 91 8.45 3.86 -14.45
CA ASN A 91 9.66 3.45 -15.15
C ASN A 91 9.64 3.78 -16.64
N ASN A 92 8.45 3.96 -17.21
CA ASN A 92 8.29 4.23 -18.66
C ASN A 92 8.06 5.71 -18.95
N SER A 93 8.10 6.55 -17.95
CA SER A 93 7.90 8.00 -18.16
C SER A 93 9.15 8.70 -18.63
#